data_54130f7bd561fb9a5c5b89cda979b926
#
_entry.id   54130f7bd561fb9a5c5b89cda979b926
#
_cell.length_a   1.000
_cell.length_b   1.000
_cell.length_c   1.000
_cell.angle_alpha   90.00
_cell.angle_beta   90.00
_cell.angle_gamma   90.00
#
_symmetry.space_group_name_H-M   'P 1'
#
loop_
_entity.id
_entity.type
_entity.pdbx_description
1 polymer ?
#
loop_
_entity_poly.entity_id
_entity_poly.type
_entity_poly.pdbx_seq_one_letter_code
_entity_poly.pdbx_strand_id
1 'polypeptide(L)'
;MIGQCLIKHWSKTQTTISLSSGEAELHGIVSGAAQALGMQSLLKDLGWSIKIRIHSDATAAIGICRRKGLGKIRHLATTDLWIQDQIRGRKMELVKILGTDNPADVLTKYVTRQLMEVATTKMGLRRMSGRPACAPAAMGA
;
A
#
# COMPACT_ATOMS: atom_id res chain seq x y z
N MET A 1 1.95 6.85 2.29
CA MET A 1 2.77 8.09 2.21
C MET A 1 1.85 9.28 2.37
N ILE A 2 2.36 10.37 2.94
CA ILE A 2 1.66 11.67 2.96
C ILE A 2 2.57 12.65 2.23
N GLY A 3 2.08 13.20 1.10
CA GLY A 3 2.94 13.88 0.15
C GLY A 3 4.03 12.94 -0.35
N GLN A 4 5.29 13.32 -0.18
CA GLN A 4 6.46 12.52 -0.55
C GLN A 4 7.10 11.78 0.64
N CYS A 5 6.49 11.83 1.83
CA CYS A 5 7.05 11.22 3.02
C CYS A 5 6.43 9.85 3.30
N LEU A 6 7.27 8.83 3.47
CA LEU A 6 6.84 7.51 3.93
C LEU A 6 6.49 7.57 5.41
N ILE A 7 5.21 7.34 5.73
CA ILE A 7 4.74 7.34 7.13
C ILE A 7 4.74 5.93 7.71
N LYS A 8 4.37 4.95 6.89
CA LYS A 8 4.28 3.55 7.30
C LYS A 8 4.58 2.63 6.13
N HIS A 9 5.26 1.54 6.39
CA HIS A 9 5.44 0.44 5.46
C HIS A 9 5.27 -0.88 6.20
N TRP A 10 4.89 -1.93 5.48
CA TRP A 10 4.84 -3.30 5.99
C TRP A 10 4.93 -4.29 4.84
N SER A 11 5.39 -5.47 5.17
CA SER A 11 5.26 -6.68 4.37
C SER A 11 4.65 -7.74 5.26
N LYS A 12 3.62 -8.42 4.80
CA LYS A 12 2.89 -9.43 5.58
C LYS A 12 2.47 -10.57 4.67
N THR A 13 2.71 -11.79 5.12
CA THR A 13 2.15 -12.98 4.47
C THR A 13 0.63 -12.95 4.55
N GLN A 14 -0.03 -13.25 3.45
CA GLN A 14 -1.48 -13.38 3.43
C GLN A 14 -1.93 -14.55 4.30
N THR A 15 -3.02 -14.35 5.04
CA THR A 15 -3.66 -15.40 5.83
C THR A 15 -4.66 -16.22 5.01
N THR A 16 -5.09 -15.69 3.87
CA THR A 16 -6.07 -16.31 2.97
C THR A 16 -5.37 -16.86 1.74
N ILE A 17 -5.74 -18.07 1.33
CA ILE A 17 -5.25 -18.66 0.09
C ILE A 17 -5.96 -17.98 -1.08
N SER A 18 -5.19 -17.35 -1.95
CA SER A 18 -5.69 -16.75 -3.19
C SER A 18 -5.61 -17.74 -4.33
N LEU A 19 -6.66 -17.85 -5.13
CA LEU A 19 -6.70 -18.75 -6.29
C LEU A 19 -6.13 -18.10 -7.56
N SER A 20 -5.82 -16.81 -7.50
CA SER A 20 -5.18 -16.07 -8.60
C SER A 20 -4.31 -14.93 -8.08
N SER A 21 -3.34 -14.49 -8.90
CA SER A 21 -2.53 -13.30 -8.59
C SER A 21 -3.39 -12.04 -8.43
N GLY A 22 -4.48 -11.92 -9.22
CA GLY A 22 -5.41 -10.80 -9.12
C GLY A 22 -6.14 -10.73 -7.78
N GLU A 23 -6.43 -11.88 -7.16
CA GLU A 23 -7.00 -11.94 -5.81
C GLU A 23 -5.97 -11.59 -4.74
N ALA A 24 -4.75 -12.11 -4.86
CA ALA A 24 -3.67 -11.76 -3.95
C ALA A 24 -3.46 -10.24 -3.92
N GLU A 25 -3.42 -9.61 -5.08
CA GLU A 25 -3.30 -8.16 -5.21
C GLU A 25 -4.54 -7.41 -4.67
N LEU A 26 -5.75 -7.98 -4.85
CA LEU A 26 -6.97 -7.40 -4.29
C LEU A 26 -6.90 -7.36 -2.75
N HIS A 27 -6.46 -8.44 -2.11
CA HIS A 27 -6.28 -8.45 -0.65
C HIS A 27 -5.25 -7.41 -0.20
N GLY A 28 -4.19 -7.19 -0.98
CA GLY A 28 -3.24 -6.10 -0.77
C GLY A 28 -3.90 -4.73 -0.81
N ILE A 29 -4.73 -4.47 -1.83
CA ILE A 29 -5.49 -3.22 -1.99
C ILE A 29 -6.45 -3.02 -0.81
N VAL A 30 -7.22 -4.05 -0.43
CA VAL A 30 -8.17 -4.01 0.69
C VAL A 30 -7.46 -3.69 2.01
N SER A 31 -6.35 -4.38 2.28
CA SER A 31 -5.54 -4.14 3.48
C SER A 31 -4.96 -2.72 3.50
N GLY A 32 -4.42 -2.26 2.37
CA GLY A 32 -3.89 -0.91 2.21
C GLY A 32 -4.95 0.16 2.41
N ALA A 33 -6.14 -0.05 1.86
CA ALA A 33 -7.29 0.84 2.01
C ALA A 33 -7.74 0.97 3.47
N ALA A 34 -7.82 -0.15 4.19
CA ALA A 34 -8.19 -0.15 5.61
C ALA A 34 -7.18 0.66 6.45
N GLN A 35 -5.89 0.47 6.21
CA GLN A 35 -4.84 1.24 6.88
C GLN A 35 -4.90 2.73 6.53
N ALA A 36 -5.19 3.06 5.28
CA ALA A 36 -5.30 4.46 4.82
C ALA A 36 -6.51 5.17 5.46
N LEU A 37 -7.65 4.48 5.63
CA LEU A 37 -8.81 5.01 6.33
C LEU A 37 -8.51 5.28 7.81
N GLY A 38 -7.80 4.36 8.49
CA GLY A 38 -7.36 4.58 9.86
C GLY A 38 -6.46 5.81 9.98
N MET A 39 -5.52 5.98 9.05
CA MET A 39 -4.65 7.16 9.01
C MET A 39 -5.43 8.44 8.70
N GLN A 40 -6.40 8.39 7.77
CA GLN A 40 -7.27 9.52 7.46
C GLN A 40 -8.07 9.97 8.68
N SER A 41 -8.61 9.02 9.45
CA SER A 41 -9.34 9.32 10.68
C SER A 41 -8.44 10.00 11.71
N LEU A 42 -7.27 9.44 11.97
CA LEU A 42 -6.29 10.03 12.88
C LEU A 42 -5.91 11.47 12.48
N LEU A 43 -5.64 11.69 11.19
CA LEU A 43 -5.27 13.02 10.71
C LEU A 43 -6.44 14.00 10.79
N LYS A 44 -7.67 13.53 10.59
CA LYS A 44 -8.87 14.34 10.76
C LYS A 44 -9.01 14.81 12.20
N ASP A 45 -8.74 13.94 13.18
CA ASP A 45 -8.76 14.29 14.61
C ASP A 45 -7.69 15.33 14.96
N LEU A 46 -6.59 15.35 14.20
CA LEU A 46 -5.53 16.36 14.28
C LEU A 46 -5.83 17.64 13.45
N GLY A 47 -7.02 17.76 12.86
CA GLY A 47 -7.44 18.91 12.06
C GLY A 47 -7.03 18.88 10.59
N TRP A 48 -6.50 17.75 10.10
CA TRP A 48 -6.05 17.61 8.70
C TRP A 48 -7.07 16.83 7.86
N SER A 49 -7.46 17.39 6.72
CA SER A 49 -8.31 16.69 5.74
C SER A 49 -7.45 16.20 4.58
N ILE A 50 -7.36 14.90 4.41
CA ILE A 50 -6.59 14.27 3.33
C ILE A 50 -7.48 13.41 2.44
N LYS A 51 -7.10 13.29 1.15
CA LYS A 51 -7.70 12.35 0.21
C LYS A 51 -6.85 11.10 0.13
N ILE A 52 -7.51 9.93 0.14
CA ILE A 52 -6.84 8.64 -0.02
C ILE A 52 -6.68 8.35 -1.51
N ARG A 53 -5.44 8.03 -1.90
CA ARG A 53 -5.11 7.52 -3.22
C ARG A 53 -4.33 6.23 -3.09
N ILE A 54 -4.85 5.15 -3.66
CA ILE A 54 -4.22 3.83 -3.67
C ILE A 54 -3.61 3.61 -5.05
N HIS A 55 -2.35 3.25 -5.08
CA HIS A 55 -1.63 2.93 -6.30
C HIS A 55 -1.48 1.41 -6.41
N SER A 56 -1.78 0.84 -7.57
CA SER A 56 -1.55 -0.58 -7.87
C SER A 56 -1.15 -0.75 -9.33
N ASP A 57 -0.29 -1.72 -9.60
CA ASP A 57 0.10 -2.14 -10.96
C ASP A 57 -0.75 -3.31 -11.47
N ALA A 58 -1.52 -3.96 -10.61
CA ALA A 58 -2.35 -5.13 -10.92
C ALA A 58 -3.66 -4.75 -11.62
N THR A 59 -3.68 -4.81 -12.96
CA THR A 59 -4.87 -4.48 -13.76
C THR A 59 -6.09 -5.34 -13.39
N ALA A 60 -5.89 -6.62 -13.08
CA ALA A 60 -6.97 -7.53 -12.68
C ALA A 60 -7.62 -7.09 -11.36
N ALA A 61 -6.83 -6.77 -10.35
CA ALA A 61 -7.32 -6.29 -9.06
C ALA A 61 -8.05 -4.95 -9.19
N ILE A 62 -7.50 -4.01 -9.98
CA ILE A 62 -8.14 -2.73 -10.28
C ILE A 62 -9.51 -2.96 -10.95
N GLY A 63 -9.60 -3.90 -11.90
CA GLY A 63 -10.84 -4.27 -12.55
C GLY A 63 -11.89 -4.83 -11.58
N ILE A 64 -11.47 -5.64 -10.61
CA ILE A 64 -12.34 -6.15 -9.54
C ILE A 64 -12.85 -4.98 -8.67
N CYS A 65 -11.96 -4.08 -8.26
CA CYS A 65 -12.31 -2.95 -7.40
C CYS A 65 -13.30 -1.95 -8.06
N ARG A 66 -13.21 -1.78 -9.38
CA ARG A 66 -14.04 -0.80 -10.11
C ARG A 66 -15.40 -1.32 -10.53
N ARG A 67 -15.60 -2.64 -10.63
CA ARG A 67 -16.89 -3.22 -11.01
C ARG A 67 -17.87 -3.23 -9.84
N LYS A 68 -19.11 -3.65 -10.09
CA LYS A 68 -20.13 -3.91 -9.07
C LYS A 68 -20.27 -5.43 -8.84
N GLY A 69 -20.12 -5.86 -7.60
CA GLY A 69 -20.34 -7.25 -7.20
C GLY A 69 -19.18 -8.20 -7.57
N LEU A 70 -19.39 -9.49 -7.33
CA LEU A 70 -18.39 -10.55 -7.46
C LEU A 70 -17.93 -10.82 -8.90
N GLY A 71 -18.80 -10.58 -9.89
CA GLY A 71 -18.53 -10.95 -11.27
C GLY A 71 -18.34 -12.47 -11.41
N LYS A 72 -17.26 -12.89 -12.08
CA LYS A 72 -16.92 -14.32 -12.27
C LYS A 72 -16.27 -14.96 -11.04
N ILE A 73 -15.81 -14.17 -10.06
CA ILE A 73 -15.05 -14.64 -8.90
C ILE A 73 -16.06 -14.85 -7.75
N ARG A 74 -16.59 -16.07 -7.64
CA ARG A 74 -17.69 -16.38 -6.69
C ARG A 74 -17.24 -16.68 -5.27
N HIS A 75 -15.95 -16.98 -5.07
CA HIS A 75 -15.38 -17.40 -3.79
C HIS A 75 -14.78 -16.25 -2.97
N LEU A 76 -14.74 -15.03 -3.51
CA LEU A 76 -14.33 -13.85 -2.74
C LEU A 76 -15.31 -13.60 -1.60
N ALA A 77 -14.77 -13.32 -0.42
CA ALA A 77 -15.58 -12.88 0.70
C ALA A 77 -16.25 -11.54 0.38
N THR A 78 -17.52 -11.43 0.72
CA THR A 78 -18.27 -10.17 0.53
C THR A 78 -17.64 -9.01 1.30
N THR A 79 -16.93 -9.33 2.39
CA THR A 79 -16.14 -8.36 3.16
C THR A 79 -15.03 -7.70 2.34
N ASP A 80 -14.50 -8.36 1.31
CA ASP A 80 -13.48 -7.77 0.44
C ASP A 80 -14.08 -6.79 -0.59
N LEU A 81 -15.39 -6.84 -0.79
CA LEU A 81 -16.08 -6.01 -1.77
C LEU A 81 -16.44 -4.60 -1.27
N TRP A 82 -16.27 -4.33 0.03
CA TRP A 82 -16.50 -2.98 0.57
C TRP A 82 -15.63 -1.93 -0.14
N ILE A 83 -14.47 -2.34 -0.66
CA ILE A 83 -13.59 -1.47 -1.43
C ILE A 83 -14.28 -0.90 -2.68
N GLN A 84 -15.16 -1.67 -3.32
CA GLN A 84 -15.93 -1.24 -4.48
C GLN A 84 -16.84 -0.05 -4.12
N ASP A 85 -17.46 -0.09 -2.93
CA ASP A 85 -18.33 1.00 -2.45
C ASP A 85 -17.52 2.23 -2.06
N GLN A 86 -16.33 2.06 -1.47
CA GLN A 86 -15.45 3.18 -1.15
C GLN A 86 -14.98 3.92 -2.41
N ILE A 87 -14.61 3.17 -3.46
CA ILE A 87 -14.17 3.75 -4.73
C ILE A 87 -15.36 4.41 -5.47
N ARG A 88 -16.51 3.74 -5.52
CA ARG A 88 -17.73 4.27 -6.16
C ARG A 88 -18.24 5.52 -5.44
N GLY A 89 -18.20 5.52 -4.12
CA GLY A 89 -18.55 6.66 -3.29
C GLY A 89 -17.51 7.79 -3.29
N ARG A 90 -16.45 7.68 -4.10
CA ARG A 90 -15.36 8.67 -4.22
C ARG A 90 -14.68 8.99 -2.87
N LYS A 91 -14.75 8.08 -1.91
CA LYS A 91 -14.06 8.22 -0.62
C LYS A 91 -12.56 7.94 -0.76
N MET A 92 -12.19 7.17 -1.78
CA MET A 92 -10.81 6.92 -2.17
C MET A 92 -10.68 6.77 -3.69
N GLU A 93 -9.49 7.05 -4.19
CA GLU A 93 -9.13 6.93 -5.59
C GLU A 93 -8.20 5.74 -5.79
N LEU A 94 -8.45 4.92 -6.81
CA LEU A 94 -7.57 3.83 -7.21
C LEU A 94 -6.91 4.17 -8.53
N VAL A 95 -5.58 4.28 -8.51
CA VAL A 95 -4.76 4.71 -9.65
C VAL A 95 -3.87 3.56 -10.09
N LYS A 96 -3.84 3.29 -11.39
CA LYS A 96 -2.90 2.36 -11.99
C LYS A 96 -1.52 3.04 -12.12
N ILE A 97 -0.48 2.32 -11.69
CA ILE A 97 0.91 2.70 -11.94
C ILE A 97 1.63 1.60 -12.72
N LEU A 98 2.77 1.92 -13.29
CA LEU A 98 3.66 0.91 -13.87
C LEU A 98 4.37 0.15 -12.74
N GLY A 99 4.59 -1.16 -12.92
CA GLY A 99 5.31 -1.97 -11.91
C GLY A 99 6.71 -1.42 -11.63
N THR A 100 7.40 -0.89 -12.64
CA THR A 100 8.70 -0.22 -12.50
C THR A 100 8.65 1.04 -11.64
N ASP A 101 7.48 1.63 -11.49
CA ASP A 101 7.27 2.84 -10.69
C ASP A 101 6.70 2.57 -9.31
N ASN A 102 6.40 1.30 -9.00
CA ASN A 102 5.84 0.90 -7.72
C ASN A 102 6.93 0.80 -6.64
N PRO A 103 7.05 1.75 -5.71
CA PRO A 103 8.08 1.70 -4.68
C PRO A 103 7.85 0.57 -3.67
N ALA A 104 6.66 -0.02 -3.60
CA ALA A 104 6.37 -1.13 -2.70
C ALA A 104 7.06 -2.43 -3.10
N ASP A 105 7.45 -2.59 -4.37
CA ASP A 105 8.12 -3.79 -4.87
C ASP A 105 9.44 -4.07 -4.16
N VAL A 106 10.15 -3.04 -3.71
CA VAL A 106 11.41 -3.22 -2.94
C VAL A 106 11.21 -3.91 -1.59
N LEU A 107 9.98 -3.97 -1.09
CA LEU A 107 9.65 -4.64 0.18
C LEU A 107 9.32 -6.12 0.01
N THR A 108 9.09 -6.56 -1.22
CA THR A 108 8.59 -7.91 -1.52
C THR A 108 9.39 -8.65 -2.58
N LYS A 109 10.27 -7.96 -3.31
CA LYS A 109 11.07 -8.53 -4.41
C LYS A 109 12.55 -8.27 -4.20
N TYR A 110 13.37 -9.17 -4.75
CA TYR A 110 14.80 -8.92 -4.85
C TYR A 110 15.03 -7.83 -5.90
N VAL A 111 15.65 -6.72 -5.50
CA VAL A 111 15.90 -5.58 -6.36
C VAL A 111 17.38 -5.23 -6.39
N THR A 112 17.85 -4.67 -7.50
CA THR A 112 19.20 -4.15 -7.60
C THR A 112 19.40 -2.93 -6.71
N ARG A 113 20.66 -2.63 -6.35
CA ARG A 113 20.99 -1.43 -5.56
C ARG A 113 20.44 -0.15 -6.19
N GLN A 114 20.54 -0.02 -7.51
CA GLN A 114 20.04 1.16 -8.22
C GLN A 114 18.51 1.33 -8.07
N LEU A 115 17.75 0.24 -8.22
CA LEU A 115 16.29 0.27 -8.00
C LEU A 115 15.93 0.59 -6.55
N MET A 116 16.71 0.07 -5.59
CA MET A 116 16.55 0.39 -4.17
C MET A 116 16.75 1.88 -3.92
N GLU A 117 17.80 2.49 -4.47
CA GLU A 117 18.09 3.92 -4.33
C GLU A 117 16.99 4.80 -4.94
N VAL A 118 16.49 4.43 -6.12
CA VAL A 118 15.36 5.13 -6.74
C VAL A 118 14.09 5.03 -5.90
N ALA A 119 13.76 3.84 -5.42
CA ALA A 119 12.56 3.62 -4.61
C ALA A 119 12.64 4.36 -3.27
N THR A 120 13.78 4.31 -2.58
CA THR A 120 13.98 5.03 -1.31
C THR A 120 13.86 6.54 -1.50
N THR A 121 14.39 7.08 -2.60
CA THR A 121 14.22 8.49 -2.95
C THR A 121 12.75 8.85 -3.21
N LYS A 122 12.02 8.01 -3.97
CA LYS A 122 10.57 8.18 -4.20
C LYS A 122 9.76 8.15 -2.90
N MET A 123 10.23 7.41 -1.89
CA MET A 123 9.60 7.33 -0.56
C MET A 123 10.02 8.48 0.39
N GLY A 124 10.84 9.41 -0.06
CA GLY A 124 11.36 10.50 0.76
C GLY A 124 12.39 10.06 1.82
N LEU A 125 12.94 8.85 1.68
CA LEU A 125 13.96 8.33 2.58
C LEU A 125 15.34 8.82 2.17
N ARG A 126 16.15 9.18 3.14
CA ARG A 126 17.55 9.57 2.92
C ARG A 126 18.47 8.61 3.66
N ARG A 127 19.51 8.17 2.96
CA ARG A 127 20.58 7.43 3.61
C ARG A 127 21.43 8.39 4.45
N MET A 128 21.47 8.16 5.74
CA MET A 128 22.36 8.90 6.64
C MET A 128 23.61 8.08 6.87
N SER A 129 24.76 8.74 6.87
CA SER A 129 26.02 8.16 7.33
C SER A 129 26.11 8.31 8.84
N GLY A 130 26.56 7.27 9.51
CA GLY A 130 26.73 7.26 10.96
C GLY A 130 25.49 6.81 11.74
N ARG A 131 25.64 6.81 13.07
CA ARG A 131 24.59 6.41 13.99
C ARG A 131 23.79 7.66 14.41
N PRO A 132 22.45 7.58 14.51
CA PRO A 132 21.66 8.69 15.04
C PRO A 132 22.16 9.07 16.44
N ALA A 133 22.26 10.36 16.72
CA ALA A 133 22.73 10.85 18.03
C ALA A 133 21.85 10.36 19.21
N CYS A 134 20.56 10.08 18.91
CA CYS A 134 19.61 9.53 19.89
C CYS A 134 19.63 7.99 19.98
N ALA A 135 20.44 7.29 19.21
CA ALA A 135 20.49 5.84 19.27
C ALA A 135 21.17 5.38 20.59
N PRO A 136 20.59 4.40 21.32
CA PRO A 136 21.21 3.88 22.54
C PRO A 136 22.58 3.31 22.18
N ALA A 137 23.58 3.52 23.07
CA ALA A 137 24.90 2.95 22.89
C ALA A 137 24.79 1.44 22.74
N ALA A 138 25.51 0.83 21.77
CA ALA A 138 25.59 -0.62 21.72
C ALA A 138 26.29 -1.05 23.01
N MET A 139 25.64 -1.85 23.84
CA MET A 139 26.32 -2.51 24.95
C MET A 139 27.40 -3.38 24.29
N GLY A 140 28.66 -3.08 24.60
CA GLY A 140 29.80 -3.85 24.13
C GLY A 140 29.61 -5.32 24.53
N ALA A 141 29.82 -6.23 23.57
CA ALA A 141 29.96 -7.63 23.84
C ALA A 141 31.30 -7.90 24.53
#